data_d2542f8e1516f28e493f76f676be6afa
#
_entry.id   d2542f8e1516f28e493f76f676be6afa
#
_cell.length_a   1.000
_cell.length_b   1.000
_cell.length_c   1.000
_cell.angle_alpha   90.00
_cell.angle_beta   90.00
_cell.angle_gamma   90.00
#
_symmetry.space_group_name_H-M   'P 1'
#
loop_
_entity.id
_entity.type
_entity.pdbx_description
1 polymer ?
#
loop_
_entity_poly.entity_id
_entity_poly.type
_entity_poly.pdbx_seq_one_letter_code
_entity_poly.pdbx_strand_id
1 'polypeptide(L)'
;MIIGNGKIITNDSFNTFIENGAIYIKDNVIEDIGNFTDIKNKYPDEELTDVKGRVIMPGMICAHSHIYSAYARGMSVSKPTADFFTVLENLWWSLDRKLTLEDVKLNAFTTYIESIQNGVTTLIDHHSGPNSVTGSLFAIADAALELGIRTSLCYEVSDRDGKDIALKAIEENVSFIKHCQNDDNDMIKALFGLHASFTLSNETMYKVKEAMEGLYDGYHIHVAEGIEDQYDSLKKYGRRVVERLHDFGILGEHTIAVHGIHTNQREIEILKETDTSVVHNPESNMNNSVGCPPVVSMIKQGLRVGLGTDAYTNDMFESMKVANILQSHHLCDPTVGFMETKKMQFENNPKILGKYFKKELGSLSKGAYADIITLDYDPLTPMNENNWFGHALFGMTGRLVNDTVVNGKFIMKNREIQTVDTKEIMRKSRERAKEIWPLM
;
A
#
# COMPACT_ATOMS: atom_id res chain seq x y z
N MET A 1 -7.43 -15.27 22.50
CA MET A 1 -8.30 -16.09 21.60
C MET A 1 -7.43 -16.97 20.70
N ILE A 2 -8.00 -18.06 20.19
CA ILE A 2 -7.32 -18.99 19.27
C ILE A 2 -8.00 -18.94 17.90
N ILE A 3 -7.21 -18.85 16.84
CA ILE A 3 -7.65 -19.09 15.45
C ILE A 3 -6.97 -20.39 15.00
N GLY A 4 -7.71 -21.42 14.63
CA GLY A 4 -7.09 -22.72 14.36
C GLY A 4 -7.95 -23.70 13.59
N ASN A 5 -7.43 -24.95 13.49
CA ASN A 5 -7.95 -25.99 12.61
C ASN A 5 -7.85 -25.61 11.13
N GLY A 6 -6.68 -25.07 10.72
CA GLY A 6 -6.39 -24.62 9.37
C GLY A 6 -4.97 -24.89 8.92
N LYS A 7 -4.72 -24.71 7.63
CA LYS A 7 -3.38 -24.76 7.02
C LYS A 7 -2.70 -23.40 7.23
N ILE A 8 -1.58 -23.37 7.95
CA ILE A 8 -0.89 -22.11 8.25
C ILE A 8 0.31 -21.92 7.35
N ILE A 9 0.32 -20.79 6.63
CA ILE A 9 1.48 -20.23 5.93
C ILE A 9 2.03 -19.12 6.83
N THR A 10 3.19 -19.34 7.47
CA THR A 10 3.71 -18.39 8.46
C THR A 10 4.40 -17.18 7.84
N ASN A 11 5.01 -17.35 6.68
CA ASN A 11 5.92 -16.37 6.08
C ASN A 11 7.02 -15.89 7.07
N ASP A 12 7.38 -16.75 8.02
CA ASP A 12 8.50 -16.49 8.92
C ASP A 12 9.86 -16.74 8.24
N SER A 13 10.95 -16.47 8.94
CA SER A 13 12.31 -16.66 8.42
C SER A 13 12.65 -18.10 8.00
N PHE A 14 11.89 -19.07 8.49
CA PHE A 14 12.02 -20.50 8.18
C PHE A 14 11.04 -20.96 7.09
N ASN A 15 10.14 -20.08 6.62
CA ASN A 15 9.07 -20.39 5.67
C ASN A 15 8.21 -21.58 6.14
N THR A 16 7.86 -21.58 7.41
CA THR A 16 7.16 -22.70 8.07
C THR A 16 5.75 -22.86 7.50
N PHE A 17 5.37 -24.12 7.24
CA PHE A 17 4.01 -24.52 6.87
C PHE A 17 3.49 -25.52 7.88
N ILE A 18 2.26 -25.30 8.40
CA ILE A 18 1.64 -26.18 9.38
C ILE A 18 0.32 -26.70 8.82
N GLU A 19 0.24 -28.00 8.51
CA GLU A 19 -0.91 -28.62 7.83
C GLU A 19 -2.21 -28.51 8.65
N ASN A 20 -2.14 -28.66 9.97
CA ASN A 20 -3.25 -28.44 10.89
C ASN A 20 -2.77 -27.64 12.09
N GLY A 21 -2.80 -26.33 11.95
CA GLY A 21 -2.25 -25.41 12.91
C GLY A 21 -3.28 -24.57 13.66
N ALA A 22 -2.78 -23.88 14.68
CA ALA A 22 -3.48 -22.83 15.40
C ALA A 22 -2.52 -21.72 15.82
N ILE A 23 -3.09 -20.54 15.99
CA ILE A 23 -2.44 -19.32 16.47
C ILE A 23 -3.17 -18.89 17.74
N TYR A 24 -2.43 -18.73 18.83
CA TYR A 24 -2.93 -18.09 20.05
C TYR A 24 -2.56 -16.62 20.03
N ILE A 25 -3.57 -15.77 20.12
CA ILE A 25 -3.46 -14.31 20.11
C ILE A 25 -3.76 -13.80 21.52
N LYS A 26 -2.83 -13.01 22.04
CA LYS A 26 -2.99 -12.28 23.29
C LYS A 26 -2.86 -10.79 23.03
N ASP A 27 -3.88 -10.03 23.43
CA ASP A 27 -4.00 -8.63 23.11
C ASP A 27 -3.91 -8.38 21.60
N ASN A 28 -2.81 -7.79 21.12
CA ASN A 28 -2.61 -7.46 19.71
C ASN A 28 -1.48 -8.26 19.04
N VAL A 29 -0.94 -9.27 19.71
CA VAL A 29 0.23 -10.02 19.23
C VAL A 29 -0.04 -11.52 19.16
N ILE A 30 0.74 -12.18 18.31
CA ILE A 30 0.83 -13.64 18.26
C ILE A 30 1.69 -14.08 19.45
N GLU A 31 1.05 -14.69 20.44
CA GLU A 31 1.71 -15.22 21.65
C GLU A 31 2.29 -16.61 21.41
N ASP A 32 1.55 -17.45 20.66
CA ASP A 32 1.97 -18.81 20.34
C ASP A 32 1.41 -19.27 18.97
N ILE A 33 2.13 -20.18 18.32
CA ILE A 33 1.75 -20.77 17.05
C ILE A 33 2.28 -22.20 16.98
N GLY A 34 1.49 -23.14 16.46
CA GLY A 34 1.92 -24.52 16.35
C GLY A 34 0.80 -25.45 15.91
N ASN A 35 0.97 -26.75 16.18
CA ASN A 35 -0.05 -27.74 15.90
C ASN A 35 -1.36 -27.42 16.64
N PHE A 36 -2.50 -27.59 15.97
CA PHE A 36 -3.82 -27.26 16.52
C PHE A 36 -4.11 -27.93 17.86
N THR A 37 -3.83 -29.23 17.97
CA THR A 37 -4.09 -30.00 19.21
C THR A 37 -3.23 -29.49 20.37
N ASP A 38 -1.96 -29.17 20.11
CA ASP A 38 -1.03 -28.71 21.14
C ASP A 38 -1.42 -27.30 21.64
N ILE A 39 -1.72 -26.39 20.75
CA ILE A 39 -2.17 -25.04 21.11
C ILE A 39 -3.48 -25.09 21.88
N LYS A 40 -4.48 -25.85 21.42
CA LYS A 40 -5.76 -26.01 22.11
C LYS A 40 -5.62 -26.60 23.51
N ASN A 41 -4.76 -27.62 23.69
CA ASN A 41 -4.52 -28.22 24.98
C ASN A 41 -3.75 -27.29 25.94
N LYS A 42 -2.86 -26.46 25.41
CA LYS A 42 -2.08 -25.50 26.19
C LYS A 42 -2.92 -24.32 26.69
N TYR A 43 -3.95 -23.92 25.92
CA TYR A 43 -4.83 -22.79 26.22
C TYR A 43 -6.31 -23.21 26.18
N PRO A 44 -6.75 -24.11 27.09
CA PRO A 44 -8.07 -24.77 27.03
C PRO A 44 -9.25 -23.80 27.25
N ASP A 45 -9.03 -22.72 28.00
CA ASP A 45 -10.06 -21.74 28.37
C ASP A 45 -10.24 -20.59 27.36
N GLU A 46 -9.38 -20.56 26.34
CA GLU A 46 -9.42 -19.50 25.33
C GLU A 46 -10.50 -19.75 24.28
N GLU A 47 -11.16 -18.66 23.86
CA GLU A 47 -12.14 -18.71 22.78
C GLU A 47 -11.50 -19.20 21.47
N LEU A 48 -12.09 -20.23 20.89
CA LEU A 48 -11.63 -20.83 19.62
C LEU A 48 -12.50 -20.38 18.45
N THR A 49 -11.88 -19.77 17.45
CA THR A 49 -12.43 -19.65 16.10
C THR A 49 -11.91 -20.80 15.25
N ASP A 50 -12.78 -21.76 14.96
CA ASP A 50 -12.50 -22.91 14.08
C ASP A 50 -12.64 -22.49 12.60
N VAL A 51 -11.53 -22.48 11.87
CA VAL A 51 -11.52 -22.09 10.44
C VAL A 51 -11.79 -23.26 9.50
N LYS A 52 -12.05 -24.46 10.01
CA LYS A 52 -12.54 -25.63 9.25
C LYS A 52 -11.66 -26.02 8.06
N GLY A 53 -10.36 -26.05 8.24
CA GLY A 53 -9.38 -26.45 7.22
C GLY A 53 -8.97 -25.35 6.25
N ARG A 54 -9.49 -24.12 6.39
CA ARG A 54 -9.09 -22.95 5.57
C ARG A 54 -7.61 -22.65 5.71
N VAL A 55 -7.09 -21.88 4.75
CA VAL A 55 -5.73 -21.35 4.82
C VAL A 55 -5.71 -20.15 5.78
N ILE A 56 -4.73 -20.11 6.65
CA ILE A 56 -4.40 -19.00 7.56
C ILE A 56 -3.06 -18.45 7.10
N MET A 57 -2.97 -17.14 6.84
CA MET A 57 -1.71 -16.51 6.44
C MET A 57 -1.65 -15.06 6.95
N PRO A 58 -0.46 -14.42 6.89
CA PRO A 58 -0.35 -13.01 7.23
C PRO A 58 -1.25 -12.16 6.35
N GLY A 59 -1.78 -11.09 6.93
CA GLY A 59 -2.50 -10.07 6.16
C GLY A 59 -1.64 -9.46 5.07
N MET A 60 -2.28 -9.13 3.94
CA MET A 60 -1.60 -8.52 2.80
C MET A 60 -1.24 -7.07 3.11
N ILE A 61 -0.08 -6.64 2.61
CA ILE A 61 0.43 -5.29 2.76
C ILE A 61 0.42 -4.63 1.38
N CYS A 62 -0.25 -3.48 1.26
CA CYS A 62 -0.20 -2.61 0.09
C CYS A 62 0.74 -1.43 0.37
N ALA A 63 1.87 -1.34 -0.35
CA ALA A 63 2.91 -0.36 -0.07
C ALA A 63 2.71 1.00 -0.78
N HIS A 64 1.69 1.15 -1.62
CA HIS A 64 1.28 2.40 -2.27
C HIS A 64 -0.11 2.30 -2.85
N SER A 65 -0.94 3.28 -2.55
CA SER A 65 -2.30 3.44 -3.09
C SER A 65 -2.74 4.90 -3.08
N HIS A 66 -3.88 5.17 -3.73
CA HIS A 66 -4.53 6.49 -3.76
C HIS A 66 -6.00 6.39 -3.35
N ILE A 67 -6.29 6.66 -2.10
CA ILE A 67 -7.65 6.65 -1.55
C ILE A 67 -8.57 7.62 -2.29
N TYR A 68 -8.08 8.81 -2.66
CA TYR A 68 -8.87 9.83 -3.34
C TYR A 68 -9.46 9.36 -4.68
N SER A 69 -8.88 8.32 -5.29
CA SER A 69 -9.29 7.78 -6.59
C SER A 69 -10.59 6.98 -6.58
N ALA A 70 -11.17 6.67 -5.42
CA ALA A 70 -12.29 5.75 -5.29
C ALA A 70 -13.50 6.10 -6.19
N TYR A 71 -13.78 7.38 -6.42
CA TYR A 71 -14.86 7.81 -7.29
C TYR A 71 -14.56 7.72 -8.79
N ALA A 72 -13.35 7.40 -9.19
CA ALA A 72 -13.00 7.22 -10.60
C ALA A 72 -13.57 5.91 -11.19
N ARG A 73 -13.88 4.93 -10.34
CA ARG A 73 -14.39 3.63 -10.80
C ARG A 73 -15.71 3.75 -11.54
N GLY A 74 -15.68 3.47 -12.85
CA GLY A 74 -16.85 3.56 -13.74
C GLY A 74 -17.18 4.97 -14.23
N MET A 75 -16.37 5.97 -13.88
CA MET A 75 -16.52 7.34 -14.34
C MET A 75 -16.14 7.46 -15.82
N SER A 76 -16.94 8.21 -16.57
CA SER A 76 -16.62 8.60 -17.95
C SER A 76 -15.89 9.94 -17.95
N VAL A 77 -14.77 10.02 -18.66
CA VAL A 77 -14.02 11.25 -18.85
C VAL A 77 -14.41 11.89 -20.19
N SER A 78 -14.81 13.15 -20.18
CA SER A 78 -15.28 13.87 -21.38
C SER A 78 -14.12 14.39 -22.25
N LYS A 79 -12.94 14.57 -21.67
CA LYS A 79 -11.74 15.08 -22.35
C LYS A 79 -10.80 13.94 -22.76
N PRO A 80 -9.98 14.11 -23.82
CA PRO A 80 -9.02 13.08 -24.23
C PRO A 80 -8.02 12.72 -23.11
N THR A 81 -7.69 11.42 -23.03
CA THR A 81 -6.65 10.84 -22.15
C THR A 81 -5.68 10.04 -23.01
N ALA A 82 -5.08 10.70 -24.02
CA ALA A 82 -4.29 10.04 -25.05
C ALA A 82 -2.82 9.79 -24.65
N ASP A 83 -2.34 10.44 -23.62
CA ASP A 83 -1.00 10.31 -23.07
C ASP A 83 -1.02 10.49 -21.54
N PHE A 84 0.11 10.23 -20.89
CA PHE A 84 0.22 10.27 -19.43
C PHE A 84 -0.17 11.62 -18.83
N PHE A 85 0.26 12.75 -19.40
CA PHE A 85 -0.12 14.07 -18.89
C PHE A 85 -1.61 14.36 -19.02
N THR A 86 -2.22 13.98 -20.12
CA THR A 86 -3.66 14.16 -20.31
C THR A 86 -4.48 13.23 -19.42
N VAL A 87 -3.97 12.05 -19.03
CA VAL A 87 -4.56 11.22 -17.97
C VAL A 87 -4.51 11.95 -16.63
N LEU A 88 -3.35 12.52 -16.26
CA LEU A 88 -3.23 13.30 -15.03
C LEU A 88 -4.18 14.51 -15.00
N GLU A 89 -4.16 15.36 -16.04
CA GLU A 89 -4.93 16.61 -16.08
C GLU A 89 -6.43 16.38 -16.18
N ASN A 90 -6.85 15.45 -17.05
CA ASN A 90 -8.25 15.30 -17.42
C ASN A 90 -9.00 14.28 -16.55
N LEU A 91 -8.29 13.38 -15.86
CA LEU A 91 -8.87 12.41 -14.94
C LEU A 91 -8.49 12.75 -13.51
N TRP A 92 -7.26 12.50 -13.09
CA TRP A 92 -6.86 12.51 -11.68
C TRP A 92 -6.92 13.91 -11.05
N TRP A 93 -6.32 14.92 -11.67
CA TRP A 93 -6.33 16.31 -11.17
C TRP A 93 -7.69 17.00 -11.36
N SER A 94 -8.51 16.52 -12.29
CA SER A 94 -9.88 16.98 -12.41
C SER A 94 -10.74 16.46 -11.28
N LEU A 95 -10.59 15.17 -10.90
CA LEU A 95 -11.33 14.53 -9.82
C LEU A 95 -10.93 15.11 -8.45
N ASP A 96 -9.64 15.14 -8.12
CA ASP A 96 -9.17 15.53 -6.79
C ASP A 96 -9.53 16.97 -6.42
N ARG A 97 -9.61 17.87 -7.42
CA ARG A 97 -10.09 19.26 -7.26
C ARG A 97 -11.58 19.37 -6.91
N LYS A 98 -12.36 18.30 -7.02
CA LYS A 98 -13.80 18.29 -6.71
C LYS A 98 -14.11 17.75 -5.33
N LEU A 99 -13.17 17.03 -4.72
CA LEU A 99 -13.39 16.36 -3.45
C LEU A 99 -13.47 17.36 -2.29
N THR A 100 -14.53 17.26 -1.50
CA THR A 100 -14.67 17.91 -0.20
C THR A 100 -14.07 17.02 0.88
N LEU A 101 -13.91 17.55 2.09
CA LEU A 101 -13.42 16.76 3.24
C LEU A 101 -14.33 15.55 3.55
N GLU A 102 -15.65 15.69 3.34
CA GLU A 102 -16.60 14.58 3.49
C GLU A 102 -16.37 13.51 2.42
N ASP A 103 -16.08 13.92 1.17
CA ASP A 103 -15.73 12.99 0.09
C ASP A 103 -14.44 12.24 0.38
N VAL A 104 -13.43 12.91 0.92
CA VAL A 104 -12.17 12.30 1.37
C VAL A 104 -12.43 11.20 2.38
N LYS A 105 -13.25 11.47 3.42
CA LYS A 105 -13.63 10.47 4.44
C LYS A 105 -14.43 9.31 3.84
N LEU A 106 -15.38 9.58 2.94
CA LEU A 106 -16.16 8.55 2.24
C LEU A 106 -15.28 7.67 1.34
N ASN A 107 -14.34 8.27 0.60
CA ASN A 107 -13.38 7.53 -0.22
C ASN A 107 -12.48 6.64 0.64
N ALA A 108 -12.05 7.13 1.81
CA ALA A 108 -11.30 6.33 2.76
C ALA A 108 -12.10 5.11 3.24
N PHE A 109 -13.34 5.29 3.65
CA PHE A 109 -14.19 4.17 4.04
C PHE A 109 -14.34 3.14 2.93
N THR A 110 -14.65 3.57 1.70
CA THR A 110 -14.90 2.63 0.57
C THR A 110 -13.65 1.88 0.17
N THR A 111 -12.50 2.56 0.10
CA THR A 111 -11.21 1.94 -0.22
C THR A 111 -10.78 0.95 0.86
N TYR A 112 -10.87 1.34 2.13
CA TYR A 112 -10.50 0.45 3.22
C TYR A 112 -11.44 -0.75 3.36
N ILE A 113 -12.76 -0.59 3.17
CA ILE A 113 -13.71 -1.71 3.16
C ILE A 113 -13.32 -2.72 2.08
N GLU A 114 -13.05 -2.27 0.86
CA GLU A 114 -12.64 -3.16 -0.23
C GLU A 114 -11.28 -3.80 0.05
N SER A 115 -10.31 -3.05 0.57
CA SER A 115 -9.00 -3.55 0.99
C SER A 115 -9.14 -4.66 2.04
N ILE A 116 -9.93 -4.44 3.09
CA ILE A 116 -10.19 -5.43 4.14
C ILE A 116 -10.86 -6.69 3.56
N GLN A 117 -11.82 -6.52 2.65
CA GLN A 117 -12.51 -7.63 1.98
C GLN A 117 -11.59 -8.46 1.10
N ASN A 118 -10.48 -7.88 0.62
CA ASN A 118 -9.44 -8.55 -0.15
C ASN A 118 -8.22 -8.97 0.70
N GLY A 119 -8.32 -8.86 2.03
CA GLY A 119 -7.30 -9.33 2.96
C GLY A 119 -6.13 -8.39 3.17
N VAL A 120 -6.23 -7.13 2.76
CA VAL A 120 -5.24 -6.11 3.08
C VAL A 120 -5.44 -5.66 4.53
N THR A 121 -4.41 -5.79 5.34
CA THR A 121 -4.40 -5.41 6.76
C THR A 121 -3.62 -4.13 7.01
N THR A 122 -2.73 -3.78 6.10
CA THR A 122 -1.94 -2.54 6.16
C THR A 122 -1.84 -1.92 4.77
N LEU A 123 -2.16 -0.62 4.67
CA LEU A 123 -2.18 0.14 3.42
C LEU A 123 -1.43 1.46 3.59
N ILE A 124 -0.50 1.77 2.66
CA ILE A 124 0.16 3.08 2.58
C ILE A 124 -0.55 3.91 1.52
N ASP A 125 -1.12 5.02 1.94
CA ASP A 125 -1.83 5.96 1.07
C ASP A 125 -0.96 7.15 0.68
N HIS A 126 -1.21 7.68 -0.50
CA HIS A 126 -0.63 8.90 -1.04
C HIS A 126 -1.75 9.83 -1.49
N HIS A 127 -2.20 10.71 -0.59
CA HIS A 127 -3.43 11.47 -0.74
C HIS A 127 -3.25 12.77 -1.51
N SER A 128 -4.23 13.12 -2.34
CA SER A 128 -4.39 14.41 -2.98
C SER A 128 -5.82 14.92 -2.90
N GLY A 129 -5.99 16.24 -2.71
CA GLY A 129 -7.29 16.91 -2.66
C GLY A 129 -7.13 18.41 -2.46
N PRO A 130 -6.76 19.19 -3.50
CA PRO A 130 -6.43 20.61 -3.33
C PRO A 130 -7.61 21.48 -2.86
N ASN A 131 -8.85 20.99 -2.99
CA ASN A 131 -10.04 21.67 -2.47
C ASN A 131 -10.26 21.44 -0.95
N SER A 132 -9.60 20.43 -0.37
CA SER A 132 -9.79 20.03 1.04
C SER A 132 -8.47 19.57 1.68
N VAL A 133 -7.41 20.40 1.56
CA VAL A 133 -6.07 20.05 2.07
C VAL A 133 -6.08 19.85 3.58
N THR A 134 -6.45 20.92 4.32
CA THR A 134 -6.37 20.94 5.77
C THR A 134 -7.38 19.98 6.41
N GLY A 135 -6.87 19.05 7.20
CA GLY A 135 -7.66 18.04 7.90
C GLY A 135 -7.93 16.77 7.08
N SER A 136 -7.46 16.69 5.83
CA SER A 136 -7.71 15.53 4.97
C SER A 136 -7.06 14.26 5.49
N LEU A 137 -5.80 14.32 5.93
CA LEU A 137 -5.10 13.16 6.50
C LEU A 137 -5.75 12.69 7.81
N PHE A 138 -6.24 13.62 8.62
CA PHE A 138 -7.00 13.29 9.85
C PHE A 138 -8.32 12.61 9.53
N ALA A 139 -9.05 13.07 8.51
CA ALA A 139 -10.31 12.44 8.10
C ALA A 139 -10.11 11.01 7.56
N ILE A 140 -8.99 10.75 6.85
CA ILE A 140 -8.60 9.41 6.40
C ILE A 140 -8.20 8.54 7.61
N ALA A 141 -7.41 9.07 8.53
CA ALA A 141 -7.00 8.38 9.75
C ALA A 141 -8.20 7.98 10.61
N ASP A 142 -9.19 8.88 10.79
CA ASP A 142 -10.43 8.57 11.49
C ASP A 142 -11.15 7.37 10.88
N ALA A 143 -11.30 7.34 9.54
CA ALA A 143 -11.93 6.22 8.85
C ALA A 143 -11.15 4.91 9.01
N ALA A 144 -9.81 4.97 8.98
CA ALA A 144 -8.95 3.81 9.23
C ALA A 144 -9.13 3.26 10.65
N LEU A 145 -9.16 4.13 11.66
CA LEU A 145 -9.36 3.74 13.07
C LEU A 145 -10.76 3.18 13.31
N GLU A 146 -11.79 3.78 12.71
CA GLU A 146 -13.17 3.29 12.79
C GLU A 146 -13.33 1.88 12.19
N LEU A 147 -12.64 1.60 11.08
CA LEU A 147 -12.60 0.29 10.45
C LEU A 147 -11.64 -0.69 11.12
N GLY A 148 -10.64 -0.18 11.83
CA GLY A 148 -9.61 -0.98 12.49
C GLY A 148 -8.51 -1.47 11.54
N ILE A 149 -8.31 -0.83 10.39
CA ILE A 149 -7.20 -1.14 9.46
C ILE A 149 -5.95 -0.32 9.81
N ARG A 150 -4.78 -0.90 9.61
CA ARG A 150 -3.49 -0.23 9.79
C ARG A 150 -3.14 0.60 8.56
N THR A 151 -2.61 1.82 8.74
CA THR A 151 -2.27 2.68 7.61
C THR A 151 -1.09 3.61 7.88
N SER A 152 -0.42 4.03 6.79
CA SER A 152 0.50 5.18 6.78
C SER A 152 0.02 6.17 5.73
N LEU A 153 -0.03 7.45 6.09
CA LEU A 153 -0.65 8.51 5.29
C LEU A 153 0.34 9.62 4.98
N CYS A 154 0.18 10.25 3.83
CA CYS A 154 0.83 11.50 3.48
C CYS A 154 0.01 12.28 2.47
N TYR A 155 0.24 13.60 2.38
CA TYR A 155 -0.39 14.49 1.40
C TYR A 155 0.60 14.86 0.29
N GLU A 156 0.20 14.77 -0.96
CA GLU A 156 1.00 15.12 -2.15
C GLU A 156 1.26 16.63 -2.25
N VAL A 157 2.38 17.12 -1.74
CA VAL A 157 2.81 18.49 -2.00
C VAL A 157 3.08 18.67 -3.48
N SER A 158 2.48 19.71 -4.10
CA SER A 158 2.61 20.02 -5.51
C SER A 158 2.39 21.53 -5.76
N ASP A 159 3.09 22.10 -6.73
CA ASP A 159 2.90 23.49 -7.16
C ASP A 159 1.78 23.66 -8.19
N ARG A 160 1.15 22.58 -8.65
CA ARG A 160 0.16 22.58 -9.75
C ARG A 160 -1.10 23.41 -9.47
N ASP A 161 -1.47 23.56 -8.21
CA ASP A 161 -2.63 24.32 -7.77
C ASP A 161 -2.25 25.65 -7.07
N GLY A 162 -0.99 26.07 -7.23
CA GLY A 162 -0.45 27.32 -6.74
C GLY A 162 0.22 27.26 -5.38
N LYS A 163 0.97 28.31 -5.07
CA LYS A 163 1.85 28.36 -3.88
C LYS A 163 1.09 28.25 -2.55
N ASP A 164 -0.11 28.81 -2.45
CA ASP A 164 -0.90 28.77 -1.22
C ASP A 164 -1.38 27.36 -0.89
N ILE A 165 -1.75 26.58 -1.92
CA ILE A 165 -2.13 25.18 -1.76
C ILE A 165 -0.90 24.34 -1.40
N ALA A 166 0.25 24.57 -2.05
CA ALA A 166 1.50 23.90 -1.72
C ALA A 166 1.92 24.12 -0.24
N LEU A 167 1.77 25.35 0.25
CA LEU A 167 2.06 25.68 1.67
C LEU A 167 1.12 24.95 2.64
N LYS A 168 -0.20 24.95 2.35
CA LYS A 168 -1.17 24.19 3.15
C LYS A 168 -0.87 22.69 3.14
N ALA A 169 -0.42 22.14 2.00
CA ALA A 169 -0.05 20.75 1.89
C ALA A 169 1.20 20.41 2.74
N ILE A 170 2.18 21.32 2.77
CA ILE A 170 3.34 21.20 3.69
C ILE A 170 2.87 21.22 5.15
N GLU A 171 2.00 22.16 5.51
CA GLU A 171 1.46 22.29 6.89
C GLU A 171 0.64 21.06 7.30
N GLU A 172 -0.15 20.49 6.39
CA GLU A 172 -0.95 19.27 6.64
C GLU A 172 -0.04 18.08 6.94
N ASN A 173 0.99 17.83 6.11
CA ASN A 173 1.97 16.77 6.36
C ASN A 173 2.66 16.95 7.72
N VAL A 174 3.20 18.15 8.00
CA VAL A 174 3.91 18.43 9.26
C VAL A 174 2.99 18.23 10.46
N SER A 175 1.75 18.73 10.39
CA SER A 175 0.77 18.60 11.48
C SER A 175 0.42 17.15 11.74
N PHE A 176 0.23 16.37 10.67
CA PHE A 176 -0.11 14.96 10.77
C PHE A 176 1.08 14.11 11.26
N ILE A 177 2.31 14.37 10.80
CA ILE A 177 3.53 13.73 11.30
C ILE A 177 3.64 13.94 12.82
N LYS A 178 3.51 15.19 13.28
CA LYS A 178 3.57 15.52 14.73
C LYS A 178 2.46 14.82 15.52
N HIS A 179 1.26 14.69 14.95
CA HIS A 179 0.18 13.93 15.56
C HIS A 179 0.54 12.46 15.73
N CYS A 180 1.04 11.81 14.65
CA CYS A 180 1.41 10.40 14.69
C CYS A 180 2.59 10.09 15.62
N GLN A 181 3.55 11.03 15.77
CA GLN A 181 4.67 10.88 16.71
C GLN A 181 4.24 10.86 18.18
N ASN A 182 3.10 11.50 18.49
CA ASN A 182 2.52 11.56 19.84
C ASN A 182 1.44 10.49 20.09
N ASP A 183 1.13 9.66 19.08
CA ASP A 183 0.14 8.58 19.19
C ASP A 183 0.83 7.22 19.45
N ASP A 184 0.53 6.64 20.62
CA ASP A 184 1.05 5.33 21.01
C ASP A 184 0.32 4.13 20.38
N ASN A 185 -0.78 4.37 19.67
CA ASN A 185 -1.67 3.32 19.16
C ASN A 185 -1.00 2.42 18.10
N ASP A 186 0.04 2.88 17.43
CA ASP A 186 0.79 2.14 16.38
C ASP A 186 -0.10 1.57 15.24
N MET A 187 -1.27 2.17 15.03
CA MET A 187 -2.18 1.85 13.93
C MET A 187 -2.01 2.82 12.76
N ILE A 188 -1.64 4.06 13.07
CA ILE A 188 -1.52 5.14 12.10
C ILE A 188 -0.08 5.64 12.09
N LYS A 189 0.48 5.77 10.90
CA LYS A 189 1.81 6.37 10.66
C LYS A 189 1.71 7.48 9.63
N ALA A 190 2.76 8.27 9.54
CA ALA A 190 2.88 9.37 8.60
C ALA A 190 4.19 9.28 7.82
N LEU A 191 4.13 9.71 6.58
CA LEU A 191 5.27 10.08 5.75
C LEU A 191 5.07 11.53 5.28
N PHE A 192 6.11 12.15 4.74
CA PHE A 192 5.94 13.43 4.06
C PHE A 192 5.69 13.21 2.58
N GLY A 193 4.50 13.55 2.09
CA GLY A 193 4.09 13.33 0.70
C GLY A 193 4.62 14.41 -0.24
N LEU A 194 5.18 13.98 -1.36
CA LEU A 194 5.56 14.81 -2.51
C LEU A 194 4.96 14.20 -3.76
N HIS A 195 4.37 15.01 -4.65
CA HIS A 195 3.75 14.45 -5.84
C HIS A 195 4.81 13.82 -6.77
N ALA A 196 5.53 14.63 -7.55
CA ALA A 196 6.57 14.18 -8.47
C ALA A 196 7.52 15.32 -8.82
N SER A 197 8.70 15.02 -9.35
CA SER A 197 9.73 16.02 -9.65
C SER A 197 9.22 17.15 -10.57
N PHE A 198 8.43 16.83 -11.60
CA PHE A 198 7.94 17.79 -12.57
C PHE A 198 6.88 18.78 -12.03
N THR A 199 6.26 18.47 -10.89
CA THR A 199 5.27 19.36 -10.22
C THR A 199 5.84 20.11 -9.02
N LEU A 200 7.13 20.03 -8.78
CA LEU A 200 7.80 20.65 -7.65
C LEU A 200 8.92 21.59 -8.11
N SER A 201 8.79 22.87 -7.77
CA SER A 201 9.86 23.84 -7.96
C SER A 201 10.96 23.66 -6.91
N ASN A 202 12.16 24.19 -7.20
CA ASN A 202 13.23 24.21 -6.21
C ASN A 202 12.85 25.04 -4.97
N GLU A 203 12.06 26.12 -5.14
CA GLU A 203 11.56 26.93 -4.03
C GLU A 203 10.72 26.07 -3.06
N THR A 204 9.78 25.29 -3.59
CA THR A 204 8.96 24.39 -2.80
C THR A 204 9.77 23.29 -2.15
N MET A 205 10.75 22.70 -2.85
CA MET A 205 11.65 21.70 -2.29
C MET A 205 12.48 22.24 -1.11
N TYR A 206 12.94 23.49 -1.16
CA TYR A 206 13.61 24.13 -0.02
C TYR A 206 12.68 24.32 1.17
N LYS A 207 11.43 24.77 0.94
CA LYS A 207 10.43 24.91 2.02
C LYS A 207 10.06 23.56 2.66
N VAL A 208 9.97 22.50 1.86
CA VAL A 208 9.76 21.13 2.36
C VAL A 208 10.92 20.70 3.26
N LYS A 209 12.15 20.95 2.81
CA LYS A 209 13.34 20.62 3.61
C LYS A 209 13.37 21.39 4.93
N GLU A 210 13.06 22.68 4.92
CA GLU A 210 12.96 23.51 6.11
C GLU A 210 11.86 22.99 7.06
N ALA A 211 10.68 22.64 6.52
CA ALA A 211 9.55 22.14 7.30
C ALA A 211 9.81 20.77 7.93
N MET A 212 10.68 19.96 7.33
CA MET A 212 11.09 18.65 7.84
C MET A 212 12.27 18.70 8.83
N GLU A 213 12.86 19.86 9.07
CA GLU A 213 13.97 20.00 10.00
C GLU A 213 13.54 19.59 11.42
N GLY A 214 14.23 18.59 11.98
CA GLY A 214 13.90 18.03 13.29
C GLY A 214 12.74 17.05 13.33
N LEU A 215 12.11 16.73 12.20
CA LEU A 215 11.13 15.66 12.07
C LEU A 215 11.81 14.37 11.58
N TYR A 216 11.33 13.22 12.06
CA TYR A 216 12.04 11.93 11.95
C TYR A 216 11.41 11.00 10.90
N ASP A 217 10.78 11.53 9.83
CA ASP A 217 10.06 10.72 8.88
C ASP A 217 10.64 10.83 7.47
N GLY A 218 10.41 9.80 6.66
CA GLY A 218 10.82 9.75 5.28
C GLY A 218 9.80 10.40 4.35
N TYR A 219 10.12 10.35 3.07
CA TYR A 219 9.27 10.89 2.03
C TYR A 219 8.55 9.79 1.26
N HIS A 220 7.43 10.14 0.67
CA HIS A 220 6.70 9.31 -0.27
C HIS A 220 6.48 10.11 -1.55
N ILE A 221 7.01 9.66 -2.69
CA ILE A 221 7.07 10.44 -3.93
C ILE A 221 7.01 9.55 -5.17
N HIS A 222 6.28 9.97 -6.21
CA HIS A 222 6.36 9.35 -7.54
C HIS A 222 7.67 9.73 -8.23
N VAL A 223 8.35 8.74 -8.80
CA VAL A 223 9.70 8.89 -9.36
C VAL A 223 9.75 8.30 -10.76
N ALA A 224 9.96 9.16 -11.76
CA ALA A 224 10.19 8.74 -13.13
C ALA A 224 9.12 7.74 -13.64
N GLU A 225 7.84 8.02 -13.35
CA GLU A 225 6.71 7.21 -13.82
C GLU A 225 6.55 7.36 -15.33
N GLY A 226 6.26 8.57 -15.82
CA GLY A 226 6.31 8.90 -17.23
C GLY A 226 7.70 9.38 -17.64
N ILE A 227 8.10 9.13 -18.90
CA ILE A 227 9.38 9.62 -19.44
C ILE A 227 9.47 11.15 -19.41
N GLU A 228 8.32 11.81 -19.40
CA GLU A 228 8.16 13.26 -19.33
C GLU A 228 8.74 13.83 -18.03
N ASP A 229 8.63 13.12 -16.91
CA ASP A 229 9.22 13.55 -15.64
C ASP A 229 10.75 13.67 -15.77
N GLN A 230 11.39 12.72 -16.48
CA GLN A 230 12.83 12.79 -16.78
C GLN A 230 13.17 13.97 -17.70
N TYR A 231 12.39 14.20 -18.76
CA TYR A 231 12.65 15.29 -19.70
C TYR A 231 12.45 16.66 -19.06
N ASP A 232 11.41 16.81 -18.23
CA ASP A 232 11.16 18.04 -17.47
C ASP A 232 12.31 18.34 -16.52
N SER A 233 12.76 17.37 -15.76
CA SER A 233 13.85 17.49 -14.81
C SER A 233 15.17 17.86 -15.49
N LEU A 234 15.52 17.18 -16.58
CA LEU A 234 16.71 17.49 -17.37
C LEU A 234 16.65 18.90 -17.99
N LYS A 235 15.48 19.29 -18.53
CA LYS A 235 15.29 20.61 -19.18
C LYS A 235 15.38 21.75 -18.17
N LYS A 236 14.75 21.60 -17.00
CA LYS A 236 14.67 22.69 -16.01
C LYS A 236 15.90 22.78 -15.11
N TYR A 237 16.47 21.62 -14.77
CA TYR A 237 17.47 21.52 -13.67
C TYR A 237 18.79 20.91 -14.12
N GLY A 238 18.89 20.37 -15.33
CA GLY A 238 20.10 19.69 -15.83
C GLY A 238 20.44 18.41 -15.05
N ARG A 239 19.46 17.83 -14.35
CA ARG A 239 19.57 16.62 -13.54
C ARG A 239 18.47 15.64 -13.91
N ARG A 240 18.75 14.34 -13.82
CA ARG A 240 17.72 13.32 -13.85
C ARG A 240 16.92 13.33 -12.53
N VAL A 241 15.74 12.72 -12.54
CA VAL A 241 14.80 12.80 -11.39
C VAL A 241 15.44 12.34 -10.09
N VAL A 242 16.02 11.14 -10.05
CA VAL A 242 16.62 10.59 -8.83
C VAL A 242 17.86 11.40 -8.40
N GLU A 243 18.68 11.88 -9.34
CA GLU A 243 19.81 12.75 -9.04
C GLU A 243 19.35 14.05 -8.38
N ARG A 244 18.30 14.68 -8.92
CA ARG A 244 17.72 15.90 -8.34
C ARG A 244 17.19 15.67 -6.94
N LEU A 245 16.44 14.59 -6.71
CA LEU A 245 15.92 14.25 -5.38
C LEU A 245 17.05 13.96 -4.38
N HIS A 246 18.13 13.33 -4.84
CA HIS A 246 19.33 13.10 -4.04
C HIS A 246 20.00 14.42 -3.65
N ASP A 247 20.19 15.37 -4.60
CA ASP A 247 20.77 16.68 -4.35
C ASP A 247 19.97 17.48 -3.29
N PHE A 248 18.66 17.29 -3.21
CA PHE A 248 17.79 17.88 -2.19
C PHE A 248 17.74 17.10 -0.86
N GLY A 249 18.35 15.90 -0.79
CA GLY A 249 18.32 15.06 0.41
C GLY A 249 16.95 14.46 0.71
N ILE A 250 16.14 14.21 -0.34
CA ILE A 250 14.82 13.57 -0.23
C ILE A 250 14.97 12.06 -0.10
N LEU A 251 16.01 11.47 -0.70
CA LEU A 251 16.24 10.04 -0.68
C LEU A 251 16.85 9.59 0.63
N GLY A 252 16.44 8.42 1.11
CA GLY A 252 16.95 7.87 2.35
C GLY A 252 16.22 6.60 2.78
N GLU A 253 16.66 6.03 3.88
CA GLU A 253 16.18 4.77 4.45
C GLU A 253 14.65 4.71 4.64
N HIS A 254 14.03 5.83 5.06
CA HIS A 254 12.59 5.93 5.29
C HIS A 254 11.83 6.50 4.08
N THR A 255 12.45 6.62 2.91
CA THR A 255 11.80 7.15 1.71
C THR A 255 11.27 6.04 0.83
N ILE A 256 10.05 6.24 0.32
CA ILE A 256 9.39 5.41 -0.68
C ILE A 256 9.39 6.15 -2.02
N ALA A 257 10.13 5.65 -2.99
CA ALA A 257 10.13 6.10 -4.38
C ALA A 257 9.19 5.20 -5.19
N VAL A 258 8.11 5.77 -5.73
CA VAL A 258 7.08 4.99 -6.41
C VAL A 258 7.39 4.90 -7.91
N HIS A 259 7.07 3.76 -8.53
CA HIS A 259 7.25 3.40 -9.95
C HIS A 259 8.71 3.14 -10.36
N GLY A 260 9.55 4.17 -10.47
CA GLY A 260 10.95 4.01 -10.92
C GLY A 260 11.12 3.48 -12.33
N ILE A 261 10.13 3.73 -13.24
CA ILE A 261 10.04 3.10 -14.57
C ILE A 261 11.21 3.54 -15.46
N HIS A 262 11.39 4.85 -15.56
CA HIS A 262 12.39 5.45 -16.47
C HIS A 262 13.71 5.78 -15.79
N THR A 263 14.08 4.99 -14.77
CA THR A 263 15.39 5.10 -14.10
C THR A 263 16.48 4.44 -14.94
N ASN A 264 17.67 5.06 -14.94
CA ASN A 264 18.87 4.46 -15.51
C ASN A 264 19.72 3.77 -14.44
N GLN A 265 20.83 3.14 -14.87
CA GLN A 265 21.71 2.41 -13.95
C GLN A 265 22.27 3.28 -12.80
N ARG A 266 22.65 4.55 -13.09
CA ARG A 266 23.15 5.47 -12.05
C ARG A 266 22.07 5.83 -11.04
N GLU A 267 20.85 6.04 -11.48
CA GLU A 267 19.71 6.31 -10.60
C GLU A 267 19.38 5.12 -9.69
N ILE A 268 19.47 3.88 -10.22
CA ILE A 268 19.31 2.65 -9.42
C ILE A 268 20.40 2.53 -8.35
N GLU A 269 21.65 2.88 -8.69
CA GLU A 269 22.77 2.90 -7.74
C GLU A 269 22.53 3.92 -6.62
N ILE A 270 22.08 5.14 -6.94
CA ILE A 270 21.74 6.18 -5.94
C ILE A 270 20.63 5.70 -5.00
N LEU A 271 19.55 5.13 -5.53
CA LEU A 271 18.45 4.58 -4.72
C LEU A 271 18.94 3.49 -3.77
N LYS A 272 19.86 2.65 -4.23
CA LYS A 272 20.48 1.61 -3.39
C LYS A 272 21.42 2.21 -2.33
N GLU A 273 22.31 3.12 -2.73
CA GLU A 273 23.29 3.77 -1.85
C GLU A 273 22.60 4.54 -0.70
N THR A 274 21.43 5.11 -0.96
CA THR A 274 20.59 5.83 0.02
C THR A 274 19.66 4.92 0.81
N ASP A 275 19.63 3.61 0.58
CA ASP A 275 18.67 2.65 1.14
C ASP A 275 17.19 3.02 0.88
N THR A 276 16.93 3.78 -0.17
CA THR A 276 15.57 4.17 -0.60
C THR A 276 14.81 2.95 -1.11
N SER A 277 13.57 2.76 -0.65
CA SER A 277 12.71 1.69 -1.13
C SER A 277 11.97 2.12 -2.41
N VAL A 278 11.82 1.21 -3.37
CA VAL A 278 11.00 1.43 -4.58
C VAL A 278 9.70 0.65 -4.46
N VAL A 279 8.58 1.18 -4.96
CA VAL A 279 7.30 0.44 -5.02
C VAL A 279 6.83 0.33 -6.46
N HIS A 280 6.61 -0.92 -6.90
CA HIS A 280 6.10 -1.27 -8.21
C HIS A 280 4.58 -1.38 -8.20
N ASN A 281 3.89 -0.76 -9.17
CA ASN A 281 2.43 -0.76 -9.32
C ASN A 281 2.07 -1.28 -10.71
N PRO A 282 2.01 -2.60 -10.91
CA PRO A 282 2.01 -3.19 -12.25
C PRO A 282 0.76 -2.81 -13.07
N GLU A 283 -0.43 -2.89 -12.50
CA GLU A 283 -1.70 -2.58 -13.21
C GLU A 283 -1.76 -1.11 -13.63
N SER A 284 -1.38 -0.21 -12.73
CA SER A 284 -1.37 1.22 -13.01
C SER A 284 -0.37 1.56 -14.13
N ASN A 285 0.85 1.03 -14.04
CA ASN A 285 1.87 1.24 -15.07
C ASN A 285 1.40 0.77 -16.45
N MET A 286 0.73 -0.39 -16.51
CA MET A 286 0.17 -0.94 -17.74
C MET A 286 -1.00 -0.10 -18.25
N ASN A 287 -1.94 0.26 -17.38
CA ASN A 287 -3.12 1.04 -17.77
C ASN A 287 -2.77 2.46 -18.23
N ASN A 288 -1.81 3.11 -17.55
CA ASN A 288 -1.31 4.44 -17.94
C ASN A 288 -0.33 4.37 -19.13
N SER A 289 0.01 3.16 -19.62
CA SER A 289 0.92 2.94 -20.74
C SER A 289 2.29 3.62 -20.58
N VAL A 290 2.76 3.75 -19.34
CA VAL A 290 4.03 4.44 -19.01
C VAL A 290 5.26 3.54 -19.12
N GLY A 291 5.07 2.24 -19.25
CA GLY A 291 6.15 1.26 -19.42
C GLY A 291 6.27 0.27 -18.27
N CYS A 292 7.40 -0.42 -18.22
CA CYS A 292 7.70 -1.46 -17.23
C CYS A 292 9.02 -1.11 -16.51
N PRO A 293 9.02 -0.98 -15.18
CA PRO A 293 10.25 -0.72 -14.44
C PRO A 293 11.18 -1.93 -14.48
N PRO A 294 12.51 -1.73 -14.39
CA PRO A 294 13.49 -2.81 -14.42
C PRO A 294 13.57 -3.57 -13.07
N VAL A 295 12.43 -4.05 -12.56
CA VAL A 295 12.28 -4.68 -11.23
C VAL A 295 13.26 -5.82 -11.01
N VAL A 296 13.38 -6.71 -12.00
CA VAL A 296 14.29 -7.86 -11.92
C VAL A 296 15.74 -7.41 -11.74
N SER A 297 16.17 -6.38 -12.47
CA SER A 297 17.51 -5.80 -12.36
C SER A 297 17.72 -5.11 -11.01
N MET A 298 16.73 -4.31 -10.56
CA MET A 298 16.77 -3.62 -9.25
C MET A 298 16.93 -4.63 -8.10
N ILE A 299 16.11 -5.69 -8.09
CA ILE A 299 16.16 -6.74 -7.07
C ILE A 299 17.49 -7.51 -7.10
N LYS A 300 17.99 -7.86 -8.29
CA LYS A 300 19.29 -8.53 -8.46
C LYS A 300 20.46 -7.67 -7.94
N GLN A 301 20.36 -6.35 -8.05
CA GLN A 301 21.35 -5.42 -7.52
C GLN A 301 21.19 -5.17 -6.00
N GLY A 302 20.17 -5.75 -5.37
CA GLY A 302 19.92 -5.66 -3.93
C GLY A 302 19.08 -4.44 -3.52
N LEU A 303 18.45 -3.74 -4.47
CA LEU A 303 17.49 -2.69 -4.16
C LEU A 303 16.20 -3.29 -3.57
N ARG A 304 15.64 -2.65 -2.55
CA ARG A 304 14.37 -3.06 -1.96
C ARG A 304 13.21 -2.57 -2.81
N VAL A 305 12.59 -3.49 -3.56
CA VAL A 305 11.42 -3.22 -4.37
C VAL A 305 10.21 -3.87 -3.73
N GLY A 306 9.21 -3.08 -3.34
CA GLY A 306 7.91 -3.51 -2.83
C GLY A 306 6.84 -3.54 -3.93
N LEU A 307 5.61 -3.89 -3.53
CA LEU A 307 4.44 -3.98 -4.40
C LEU A 307 3.31 -3.11 -3.85
N GLY A 308 2.69 -2.31 -4.71
CA GLY A 308 1.53 -1.50 -4.44
C GLY A 308 0.46 -1.68 -5.50
N THR A 309 -0.67 -0.99 -5.35
CA THR A 309 -1.81 -1.04 -6.26
C THR A 309 -2.08 0.27 -6.98
N ASP A 310 -1.50 1.38 -6.46
CA ASP A 310 -1.81 2.72 -6.97
C ASP A 310 -3.32 3.03 -6.90
N ALA A 311 -3.85 3.75 -7.88
CA ALA A 311 -5.28 4.07 -8.02
C ALA A 311 -6.06 2.98 -8.79
N TYR A 312 -5.60 1.73 -8.85
CA TYR A 312 -6.13 0.74 -9.78
C TYR A 312 -6.99 -0.35 -9.12
N THR A 313 -6.43 -1.08 -8.16
CA THR A 313 -7.14 -2.18 -7.46
C THR A 313 -6.89 -2.11 -5.95
N ASN A 314 -7.69 -2.85 -5.18
CA ASN A 314 -7.47 -3.06 -3.74
C ASN A 314 -7.23 -4.56 -3.43
N ASP A 315 -6.82 -5.36 -4.44
CA ASP A 315 -6.54 -6.79 -4.33
C ASP A 315 -5.07 -7.09 -4.61
N MET A 316 -4.28 -7.33 -3.55
CA MET A 316 -2.86 -7.64 -3.67
C MET A 316 -2.58 -9.00 -4.35
N PHE A 317 -3.54 -9.94 -4.35
CA PHE A 317 -3.40 -11.19 -5.11
C PHE A 317 -3.46 -10.92 -6.61
N GLU A 318 -4.28 -9.97 -7.04
CA GLU A 318 -4.32 -9.50 -8.42
C GLU A 318 -3.00 -8.84 -8.81
N SER A 319 -2.53 -7.87 -8.01
CA SER A 319 -1.26 -7.16 -8.26
C SER A 319 -0.06 -8.11 -8.31
N MET A 320 0.01 -9.12 -7.45
CA MET A 320 1.05 -10.14 -7.54
C MET A 320 1.02 -10.88 -8.88
N LYS A 321 -0.16 -11.31 -9.33
CA LYS A 321 -0.32 -12.03 -10.59
C LYS A 321 0.10 -11.19 -11.78
N VAL A 322 -0.33 -9.92 -11.81
CA VAL A 322 0.04 -8.99 -12.88
C VAL A 322 1.53 -8.66 -12.84
N ALA A 323 2.12 -8.43 -11.66
CA ALA A 323 3.56 -8.20 -11.52
C ALA A 323 4.39 -9.34 -12.10
N ASN A 324 4.04 -10.59 -11.77
CA ASN A 324 4.71 -11.77 -12.33
C ASN A 324 4.61 -11.83 -13.86
N ILE A 325 3.40 -11.67 -14.40
CA ILE A 325 3.17 -11.79 -15.86
C ILE A 325 3.83 -10.63 -16.59
N LEU A 326 3.77 -9.42 -16.07
CA LEU A 326 4.36 -8.24 -16.69
C LEU A 326 5.87 -8.38 -16.86
N GLN A 327 6.59 -8.80 -15.81
CA GLN A 327 8.05 -8.93 -15.86
C GLN A 327 8.48 -10.04 -16.86
N SER A 328 7.86 -11.21 -16.80
CA SER A 328 8.19 -12.31 -17.71
C SER A 328 7.84 -11.95 -19.16
N HIS A 329 6.71 -11.30 -19.41
CA HIS A 329 6.32 -10.86 -20.76
C HIS A 329 7.25 -9.77 -21.30
N HIS A 330 7.53 -8.74 -20.50
CA HIS A 330 8.38 -7.61 -20.89
C HIS A 330 9.81 -8.05 -21.25
N LEU A 331 10.38 -8.98 -20.47
CA LEU A 331 11.73 -9.48 -20.68
C LEU A 331 11.79 -10.66 -21.66
N CYS A 332 10.65 -11.15 -22.14
CA CYS A 332 10.56 -12.38 -22.97
C CYS A 332 11.27 -13.57 -22.32
N ASP A 333 11.24 -13.66 -20.98
CA ASP A 333 11.93 -14.67 -20.18
C ASP A 333 10.95 -15.32 -19.18
N PRO A 334 10.57 -16.60 -19.37
CA PRO A 334 9.63 -17.28 -18.48
C PRO A 334 10.24 -17.65 -17.10
N THR A 335 11.52 -17.44 -16.90
CA THR A 335 12.25 -17.80 -15.66
C THR A 335 12.27 -16.66 -14.63
N VAL A 336 11.77 -15.47 -14.97
CA VAL A 336 11.71 -14.29 -14.11
C VAL A 336 10.28 -13.95 -13.70
N GLY A 337 10.13 -13.08 -12.71
CA GLY A 337 8.85 -12.58 -12.24
C GLY A 337 8.32 -13.33 -11.02
N PHE A 338 8.41 -14.67 -10.98
CA PHE A 338 7.83 -15.49 -9.92
C PHE A 338 8.47 -15.23 -8.54
N MET A 339 9.77 -15.39 -8.42
CA MET A 339 10.46 -15.18 -7.14
C MET A 339 10.59 -13.69 -6.79
N GLU A 340 10.71 -12.85 -7.80
CA GLU A 340 10.70 -11.39 -7.60
C GLU A 340 9.38 -10.92 -7.01
N THR A 341 8.24 -11.45 -7.48
CA THR A 341 6.92 -11.13 -6.93
C THR A 341 6.77 -11.63 -5.49
N LYS A 342 7.21 -12.87 -5.19
CA LYS A 342 7.27 -13.36 -3.80
C LYS A 342 8.06 -12.39 -2.92
N LYS A 343 9.23 -11.99 -3.40
CA LYS A 343 10.12 -11.10 -2.66
C LYS A 343 9.51 -9.72 -2.43
N MET A 344 8.86 -9.14 -3.45
CA MET A 344 8.19 -7.83 -3.31
C MET A 344 7.11 -7.87 -2.24
N GLN A 345 6.17 -8.84 -2.30
CA GLN A 345 5.01 -8.87 -1.43
C GLN A 345 5.33 -9.40 -0.03
N PHE A 346 6.04 -10.53 0.07
CA PHE A 346 6.17 -11.26 1.32
C PHE A 346 7.49 -11.01 2.08
N GLU A 347 8.48 -10.34 1.44
CA GLU A 347 9.72 -9.97 2.11
C GLU A 347 9.90 -8.45 2.17
N ASN A 348 9.76 -7.75 1.02
CA ASN A 348 10.10 -6.34 0.93
C ASN A 348 9.01 -5.42 1.48
N ASN A 349 7.72 -5.69 1.22
CA ASN A 349 6.63 -4.92 1.85
C ASN A 349 6.70 -4.98 3.37
N PRO A 350 6.86 -6.14 4.04
CA PRO A 350 7.14 -6.20 5.48
C PRO A 350 8.37 -5.40 5.91
N LYS A 351 9.48 -5.46 5.16
CA LYS A 351 10.70 -4.71 5.48
C LYS A 351 10.52 -3.19 5.33
N ILE A 352 9.75 -2.74 4.35
CA ILE A 352 9.40 -1.33 4.18
C ILE A 352 8.61 -0.84 5.40
N LEU A 353 7.57 -1.58 5.79
CA LEU A 353 6.72 -1.20 6.91
C LEU A 353 7.41 -1.37 8.26
N GLY A 354 8.27 -2.35 8.41
CA GLY A 354 9.06 -2.57 9.64
C GLY A 354 9.93 -1.37 10.06
N LYS A 355 10.13 -0.40 9.16
CA LYS A 355 10.81 0.87 9.46
C LYS A 355 9.92 1.88 10.20
N TYR A 356 8.60 1.71 10.15
CA TYR A 356 7.63 2.66 10.70
C TYR A 356 6.89 2.11 11.91
N PHE A 357 6.57 0.80 11.92
CA PHE A 357 5.78 0.16 12.97
C PHE A 357 6.68 -0.54 14.00
N LYS A 358 6.23 -0.57 15.27
CA LYS A 358 7.03 -1.03 16.41
C LYS A 358 7.26 -2.54 16.43
N LYS A 359 6.37 -3.34 15.82
CA LYS A 359 6.44 -4.81 15.80
C LYS A 359 6.38 -5.33 14.37
N GLU A 360 6.79 -6.57 14.19
CA GLU A 360 6.81 -7.26 12.91
C GLU A 360 5.40 -7.35 12.29
N LEU A 361 5.32 -7.11 10.99
CA LEU A 361 4.14 -7.22 10.14
C LEU A 361 4.44 -8.17 8.97
N GLY A 362 3.40 -8.79 8.41
CA GLY A 362 3.53 -9.66 7.24
C GLY A 362 4.15 -11.02 7.52
N SER A 363 4.27 -11.42 8.79
CA SER A 363 4.63 -12.78 9.21
C SER A 363 3.73 -13.25 10.35
N LEU A 364 3.61 -14.59 10.53
CA LEU A 364 2.95 -15.20 11.66
C LEU A 364 4.00 -15.78 12.60
N SER A 365 4.77 -14.89 13.24
CA SER A 365 5.80 -15.24 14.22
C SER A 365 5.41 -14.77 15.62
N LYS A 366 5.98 -15.41 16.67
CA LYS A 366 5.75 -14.96 18.06
C LYS A 366 6.23 -13.54 18.27
N GLY A 367 5.37 -12.70 18.85
CA GLY A 367 5.63 -11.28 19.10
C GLY A 367 5.27 -10.35 17.94
N ALA A 368 5.01 -10.87 16.74
CA ALA A 368 4.48 -10.09 15.62
C ALA A 368 3.07 -9.59 15.92
N TYR A 369 2.65 -8.53 15.24
CA TYR A 369 1.24 -8.13 15.27
C TYR A 369 0.34 -9.24 14.75
N ALA A 370 -0.79 -9.46 15.40
CA ALA A 370 -1.80 -10.39 14.96
C ALA A 370 -2.65 -9.77 13.82
N ASP A 371 -2.00 -9.60 12.67
CA ASP A 371 -2.60 -9.15 11.42
C ASP A 371 -2.69 -10.36 10.49
N ILE A 372 -3.88 -10.99 10.43
CA ILE A 372 -4.10 -12.35 9.92
C ILE A 372 -5.28 -12.35 8.97
N ILE A 373 -5.18 -13.16 7.91
CA ILE A 373 -6.32 -13.46 7.04
C ILE A 373 -6.58 -14.96 6.99
N THR A 374 -7.85 -15.33 6.81
CA THR A 374 -8.24 -16.70 6.47
C THR A 374 -8.84 -16.74 5.07
N LEU A 375 -8.50 -17.77 4.31
CA LEU A 375 -8.99 -17.92 2.93
C LEU A 375 -9.74 -19.24 2.78
N ASP A 376 -10.91 -19.17 2.14
CA ASP A 376 -11.68 -20.33 1.72
C ASP A 376 -11.09 -20.90 0.41
N TYR A 377 -9.90 -21.49 0.57
CA TYR A 377 -9.11 -22.04 -0.51
C TYR A 377 -8.87 -23.54 -0.28
N ASP A 378 -9.46 -24.35 -1.15
CA ASP A 378 -9.24 -25.81 -1.21
C ASP A 378 -8.26 -26.09 -2.37
N PRO A 379 -6.99 -26.46 -2.07
CA PRO A 379 -5.98 -26.63 -3.10
C PRO A 379 -6.26 -27.87 -3.97
N LEU A 380 -6.27 -27.70 -5.29
CA LEU A 380 -6.44 -28.81 -6.29
C LEU A 380 -5.25 -29.78 -6.29
N THR A 381 -4.11 -29.37 -5.76
CA THR A 381 -2.86 -30.14 -5.68
C THR A 381 -2.30 -30.01 -4.26
N PRO A 382 -1.41 -30.93 -3.82
CA PRO A 382 -0.82 -30.83 -2.48
C PRO A 382 -0.11 -29.49 -2.26
N MET A 383 -0.40 -28.84 -1.12
CA MET A 383 0.24 -27.59 -0.70
C MET A 383 1.17 -27.83 0.48
N ASN A 384 2.37 -27.26 0.44
CA ASN A 384 3.40 -27.39 1.47
C ASN A 384 4.33 -26.16 1.49
N GLU A 385 5.36 -26.20 2.35
CA GLU A 385 6.36 -25.15 2.54
C GLU A 385 7.10 -24.73 1.24
N ASN A 386 7.23 -25.63 0.26
CA ASN A 386 8.00 -25.39 -0.96
C ASN A 386 7.14 -24.80 -2.08
N ASN A 387 5.81 -24.93 -2.03
CA ASN A 387 4.94 -24.56 -3.15
C ASN A 387 3.76 -23.65 -2.79
N TRP A 388 3.55 -23.28 -1.51
CA TRP A 388 2.43 -22.43 -1.10
C TRP A 388 2.35 -21.11 -1.89
N PHE A 389 3.51 -20.54 -2.27
CA PHE A 389 3.50 -19.30 -3.04
C PHE A 389 2.92 -19.49 -4.45
N GLY A 390 3.15 -20.65 -5.08
CA GLY A 390 2.49 -21.00 -6.34
C GLY A 390 0.96 -21.06 -6.21
N HIS A 391 0.46 -21.62 -5.08
CA HIS A 391 -0.97 -21.58 -4.77
C HIS A 391 -1.47 -20.15 -4.53
N ALA A 392 -0.71 -19.33 -3.78
CA ALA A 392 -1.06 -17.93 -3.55
C ALA A 392 -1.13 -17.14 -4.87
N LEU A 393 -0.13 -17.30 -5.75
CA LEU A 393 -0.03 -16.54 -6.99
C LEU A 393 -1.05 -16.95 -8.06
N PHE A 394 -1.29 -18.26 -8.21
CA PHE A 394 -2.12 -18.77 -9.31
C PHE A 394 -3.52 -19.21 -8.91
N GLY A 395 -3.73 -19.53 -7.62
CA GLY A 395 -4.98 -20.09 -7.12
C GLY A 395 -5.77 -19.18 -6.19
N MET A 396 -5.11 -18.36 -5.38
CA MET A 396 -5.80 -17.49 -4.43
C MET A 396 -6.18 -16.15 -5.07
N THR A 397 -7.25 -15.54 -4.54
CA THR A 397 -7.75 -14.20 -4.90
C THR A 397 -8.33 -13.55 -3.66
N GLY A 398 -8.44 -12.22 -3.64
CA GLY A 398 -9.06 -11.51 -2.53
C GLY A 398 -10.51 -11.93 -2.24
N ARG A 399 -11.23 -12.45 -3.25
CA ARG A 399 -12.60 -12.96 -3.07
C ARG A 399 -12.69 -14.19 -2.16
N LEU A 400 -11.60 -14.94 -2.00
CA LEU A 400 -11.53 -16.12 -1.13
C LEU A 400 -11.23 -15.76 0.33
N VAL A 401 -10.86 -14.51 0.63
CA VAL A 401 -10.64 -14.06 2.00
C VAL A 401 -11.95 -14.11 2.77
N ASN A 402 -11.98 -14.90 3.84
CA ASN A 402 -13.17 -15.11 4.66
C ASN A 402 -13.18 -14.21 5.91
N ASP A 403 -12.04 -14.14 6.58
CA ASP A 403 -11.87 -13.35 7.78
C ASP A 403 -10.62 -12.47 7.65
N THR A 404 -10.67 -11.26 8.23
CA THR A 404 -9.54 -10.35 8.35
C THR A 404 -9.44 -9.90 9.80
N VAL A 405 -8.28 -10.16 10.38
CA VAL A 405 -7.92 -9.78 11.75
C VAL A 405 -6.80 -8.73 11.66
N VAL A 406 -6.97 -7.63 12.35
CA VAL A 406 -5.94 -6.59 12.48
C VAL A 406 -5.77 -6.24 13.95
N ASN A 407 -4.53 -6.13 14.38
CA ASN A 407 -4.21 -5.79 15.77
C ASN A 407 -4.93 -6.72 16.77
N GLY A 408 -5.06 -8.01 16.41
CA GLY A 408 -5.71 -9.04 17.24
C GLY A 408 -7.24 -9.02 17.26
N LYS A 409 -7.89 -8.21 16.43
CA LYS A 409 -9.36 -8.08 16.38
C LYS A 409 -9.91 -8.45 15.01
N PHE A 410 -11.01 -9.20 14.98
CA PHE A 410 -11.75 -9.42 13.74
C PHE A 410 -12.37 -8.10 13.26
N ILE A 411 -11.87 -7.56 12.16
CA ILE A 411 -12.48 -6.42 11.47
C ILE A 411 -13.39 -6.87 10.33
N MET A 412 -13.18 -8.09 9.81
CA MET A 412 -14.11 -8.82 8.95
C MET A 412 -14.20 -10.26 9.42
N LYS A 413 -15.42 -10.82 9.49
CA LYS A 413 -15.67 -12.23 9.84
C LYS A 413 -16.74 -12.80 8.92
N ASN A 414 -16.49 -13.97 8.33
CA ASN A 414 -17.38 -14.60 7.33
C ASN A 414 -17.76 -13.61 6.19
N ARG A 415 -16.80 -12.83 5.69
CA ARG A 415 -16.94 -11.79 4.67
C ARG A 415 -17.83 -10.60 5.06
N GLU A 416 -18.19 -10.46 6.30
CA GLU A 416 -18.96 -9.32 6.83
C GLU A 416 -18.04 -8.42 7.67
N ILE A 417 -17.96 -7.14 7.31
CA ILE A 417 -17.25 -6.12 8.11
C ILE A 417 -17.97 -5.97 9.45
N GLN A 418 -17.21 -5.99 10.53
CA GLN A 418 -17.72 -6.01 11.90
C GLN A 418 -17.80 -4.64 12.56
N THR A 419 -17.19 -3.62 11.95
CA THR A 419 -16.90 -2.35 12.61
C THR A 419 -17.81 -1.21 12.18
N VAL A 420 -18.37 -1.26 10.97
CA VAL A 420 -19.20 -0.18 10.39
C VAL A 420 -20.37 -0.74 9.57
N ASP A 421 -21.40 0.08 9.33
CA ASP A 421 -22.48 -0.23 8.38
C ASP A 421 -22.02 0.00 6.94
N THR A 422 -21.50 -1.06 6.31
CA THR A 422 -21.02 -1.00 4.93
C THR A 422 -22.10 -0.64 3.92
N LYS A 423 -23.35 -1.04 4.15
CA LYS A 423 -24.47 -0.76 3.21
C LYS A 423 -24.75 0.73 3.16
N GLU A 424 -24.78 1.37 4.32
CA GLU A 424 -25.02 2.82 4.42
C GLU A 424 -23.86 3.62 3.83
N ILE A 425 -22.60 3.25 4.12
CA ILE A 425 -21.41 3.89 3.54
C ILE A 425 -21.44 3.79 2.02
N MET A 426 -21.64 2.59 1.46
CA MET A 426 -21.67 2.39 0.02
C MET A 426 -22.86 3.10 -0.65
N ARG A 427 -23.99 3.26 0.05
CA ARG A 427 -25.13 4.06 -0.43
C ARG A 427 -24.73 5.53 -0.56
N LYS A 428 -24.19 6.11 0.50
CA LYS A 428 -23.72 7.51 0.52
C LYS A 428 -22.67 7.77 -0.56
N SER A 429 -21.68 6.88 -0.68
CA SER A 429 -20.62 6.99 -1.70
C SER A 429 -21.20 7.02 -3.11
N ARG A 430 -22.16 6.13 -3.43
CA ARG A 430 -22.81 6.12 -4.76
C ARG A 430 -23.64 7.38 -5.02
N GLU A 431 -24.33 7.90 -4.02
CA GLU A 431 -25.09 9.14 -4.15
C GLU A 431 -24.15 10.31 -4.42
N ARG A 432 -23.07 10.39 -3.65
CA ARG A 432 -22.09 11.45 -3.81
C ARG A 432 -21.35 11.38 -5.15
N ALA A 433 -20.96 10.21 -5.60
CA ALA A 433 -20.34 10.02 -6.93
C ALA A 433 -21.26 10.51 -8.08
N LYS A 434 -22.58 10.32 -7.98
CA LYS A 434 -23.56 10.84 -8.96
C LYS A 434 -23.57 12.37 -9.03
N GLU A 435 -23.26 13.06 -7.94
CA GLU A 435 -23.17 14.52 -7.91
C GLU A 435 -21.84 15.03 -8.47
N ILE A 436 -20.75 14.28 -8.28
CA ILE A 436 -19.41 14.67 -8.72
C ILE A 436 -19.19 14.39 -10.21
N TRP A 437 -19.63 13.23 -10.73
CA TRP A 437 -19.40 12.83 -12.11
C TRP A 437 -19.84 13.82 -13.18
N PRO A 438 -21.01 14.52 -13.07
CA PRO A 438 -21.39 15.55 -14.02
C PRO A 438 -20.47 16.79 -14.04
N LEU A 439 -19.59 16.95 -13.06
CA LEU A 439 -18.65 18.06 -12.93
C LEU A 439 -17.28 17.78 -13.60
N MET A 440 -17.10 16.57 -14.18
CA MET A 440 -15.85 16.06 -14.76
C MET A 440 -15.68 16.42 -16.23
#